data_5adad4cc5c034adefea8a6f8279ba809
#
_entry.id   5adad4cc5c034adefea8a6f8279ba809
#
_cell.length_a   1.000
_cell.length_b   1.000
_cell.length_c   1.000
_cell.angle_alpha   90.00
_cell.angle_beta   90.00
_cell.angle_gamma   90.00
#
_symmetry.space_group_name_H-M   'P 1'
#
loop_
_entity.id
_entity.type
_entity.pdbx_description
1 polymer ?
#
loop_
_entity_poly.entity_id
_entity_poly.type
_entity_poly.pdbx_seq_one_letter_code
_entity_poly.pdbx_strand_id
1 'polypeptide(L)'
;QFMTMDPTSSTNTQQLLGDAITQLRNDQPATARDLAHRAVDLGLDDATVWGVIALASRNMADYDAAQQAADRAIAHQPNNSRAFIVKGDSFYSQNNSRAAAAYYRHALALSPPHPDMVQELRVELLRAQTRVQELQDAFGAHMTGEVQSLLDKEDCTPRMQGAVDLLLGKRKLYYPEPRHIMFPGLPLYDFYPRALFPWLADLEARPPEIQAAPAALLSARRPLDPSTP
;
A
#
# COMPACT_ATOMS: atom_id res chain seq x y z
N GLN A 1 -8.55 30.07 33.79
CA GLN A 1 -7.30 30.84 33.88
C GLN A 1 -6.51 30.55 32.60
N PHE A 2 -6.62 31.42 31.61
CA PHE A 2 -5.81 31.36 30.40
C PHE A 2 -4.38 31.78 30.76
N MET A 3 -3.45 30.83 30.74
CA MET A 3 -2.02 31.09 30.85
C MET A 3 -1.59 31.81 29.56
N THR A 4 -1.39 33.11 29.66
CA THR A 4 -0.77 33.91 28.60
C THR A 4 0.68 33.47 28.48
N MET A 5 1.00 32.72 27.41
CA MET A 5 2.38 32.39 27.04
C MET A 5 3.14 33.70 26.78
N ASP A 6 4.29 33.86 27.42
CA ASP A 6 5.19 35.02 27.25
C ASP A 6 5.71 35.03 25.80
N PRO A 7 5.54 36.10 25.02
CA PRO A 7 5.94 36.15 23.60
C PRO A 7 7.44 35.88 23.38
N THR A 8 8.30 36.14 24.37
CA THR A 8 9.72 35.81 24.35
C THR A 8 10.03 34.34 24.42
N SER A 9 9.22 33.57 25.15
CA SER A 9 9.30 32.08 25.24
C SER A 9 8.96 31.42 23.92
N SER A 10 7.91 31.89 23.23
CA SER A 10 7.48 31.35 21.93
C SER A 10 8.54 31.59 20.84
N THR A 11 9.19 32.74 20.82
CA THR A 11 10.28 33.05 19.85
C THR A 11 11.47 32.10 20.06
N ASN A 12 11.84 31.83 21.32
CA ASN A 12 12.96 30.97 21.67
C ASN A 12 12.71 29.50 21.26
N THR A 13 11.49 28.98 21.48
CA THR A 13 11.15 27.59 21.09
C THR A 13 11.15 27.40 19.58
N GLN A 14 10.64 28.37 18.81
CA GLN A 14 10.67 28.34 17.34
C GLN A 14 12.09 28.41 16.79
N GLN A 15 12.96 29.17 17.41
CA GLN A 15 14.37 29.24 17.02
C GLN A 15 15.07 27.90 17.29
N LEU A 16 14.87 27.29 18.46
CA LEU A 16 15.45 25.99 18.78
C LEU A 16 14.98 24.91 17.80
N LEU A 17 13.71 24.94 17.38
CA LEU A 17 13.19 24.02 16.38
C LEU A 17 13.84 24.27 14.99
N GLY A 18 14.00 25.53 14.59
CA GLY A 18 14.70 25.89 13.36
C GLY A 18 16.16 25.41 13.34
N ASP A 19 16.86 25.59 14.46
CA ASP A 19 18.22 25.11 14.64
C ASP A 19 18.26 23.56 14.61
N ALA A 20 17.33 22.88 15.26
CA ALA A 20 17.23 21.43 15.23
C ALA A 20 17.03 20.89 13.80
N ILE A 21 16.16 21.50 13.02
CA ILE A 21 15.94 21.15 11.61
C ILE A 21 17.24 21.36 10.79
N THR A 22 17.94 22.44 11.04
CA THR A 22 19.22 22.75 10.38
C THR A 22 20.29 21.72 10.71
N GLN A 23 20.41 21.33 11.99
CA GLN A 23 21.34 20.28 12.42
C GLN A 23 20.99 18.92 11.82
N LEU A 24 19.71 18.59 11.70
CA LEU A 24 19.27 17.36 11.05
C LEU A 24 19.66 17.32 9.56
N ARG A 25 19.56 18.46 8.86
CA ARG A 25 20.02 18.59 7.47
C ARG A 25 21.54 18.50 7.32
N ASN A 26 22.28 18.93 8.34
CA ASN A 26 23.74 18.86 8.40
C ASN A 26 24.26 17.49 8.89
N ASP A 27 23.40 16.47 8.93
CA ASP A 27 23.71 15.11 9.41
C ASP A 27 24.24 15.07 10.85
N GLN A 28 23.68 15.95 11.72
CA GLN A 28 23.96 16.02 13.14
C GLN A 28 22.74 15.61 13.98
N PRO A 29 22.30 14.32 13.91
CA PRO A 29 21.02 13.91 14.50
C PRO A 29 21.02 14.00 16.04
N ALA A 30 22.15 13.77 16.70
CA ALA A 30 22.24 13.87 18.16
C ALA A 30 21.96 15.32 18.62
N THR A 31 22.62 16.31 18.01
CA THR A 31 22.41 17.73 18.32
C THR A 31 20.98 18.17 17.96
N ALA A 32 20.46 17.69 16.84
CA ALA A 32 19.07 17.98 16.42
C ALA A 32 18.07 17.48 17.45
N ARG A 33 18.25 16.25 17.96
CA ARG A 33 17.39 15.65 18.98
C ARG A 33 17.43 16.44 20.29
N ASP A 34 18.61 16.81 20.76
CA ASP A 34 18.78 17.56 22.00
C ASP A 34 18.14 18.95 21.91
N LEU A 35 18.30 19.66 20.80
CA LEU A 35 17.66 20.96 20.56
C LEU A 35 16.13 20.82 20.52
N ALA A 36 15.62 19.80 19.86
CA ALA A 36 14.18 19.55 19.79
C ALA A 36 13.59 19.20 21.15
N HIS A 37 14.27 18.37 21.97
CA HIS A 37 13.83 18.09 23.34
C HIS A 37 13.82 19.35 24.20
N ARG A 38 14.82 20.23 24.09
CA ARG A 38 14.83 21.51 24.79
C ARG A 38 13.66 22.40 24.39
N ALA A 39 13.24 22.36 23.11
CA ALA A 39 12.05 23.06 22.66
C ALA A 39 10.78 22.49 23.31
N VAL A 40 10.69 21.16 23.44
CA VAL A 40 9.59 20.46 24.16
C VAL A 40 9.57 20.85 25.64
N ASP A 41 10.72 20.86 26.31
CA ASP A 41 10.85 21.25 27.72
C ASP A 41 10.40 22.69 27.97
N LEU A 42 10.52 23.56 26.98
CA LEU A 42 10.03 24.94 26.99
C LEU A 42 8.56 25.08 26.57
N GLY A 43 7.86 23.95 26.36
CA GLY A 43 6.42 23.89 26.11
C GLY A 43 6.00 23.81 24.64
N LEU A 44 6.94 23.59 23.69
CA LEU A 44 6.58 23.33 22.31
C LEU A 44 6.11 21.85 22.15
N ASP A 45 4.83 21.67 21.88
CA ASP A 45 4.24 20.34 21.72
C ASP A 45 3.38 20.29 20.44
N ASP A 46 4.02 20.04 19.30
CA ASP A 46 3.38 19.97 18.00
C ASP A 46 3.95 18.82 17.12
N ALA A 47 3.28 18.56 16.00
CA ALA A 47 3.69 17.50 15.08
C ALA A 47 5.11 17.71 14.51
N THR A 48 5.58 18.94 14.41
CA THR A 48 6.86 19.27 13.79
C THR A 48 8.02 18.92 14.72
N VAL A 49 7.95 19.33 16.00
CA VAL A 49 9.01 19.03 16.97
C VAL A 49 9.13 17.51 17.20
N TRP A 50 8.01 16.81 17.33
CA TRP A 50 8.01 15.35 17.45
C TRP A 50 8.48 14.66 16.17
N GLY A 51 8.17 15.21 15.00
CA GLY A 51 8.70 14.77 13.72
C GLY A 51 10.22 14.87 13.62
N VAL A 52 10.81 15.97 14.11
CA VAL A 52 12.27 16.16 14.17
C VAL A 52 12.91 15.16 15.13
N ILE A 53 12.34 14.96 16.33
CA ILE A 53 12.83 13.96 17.31
C ILE A 53 12.77 12.56 16.70
N ALA A 54 11.68 12.21 16.03
CA ALA A 54 11.51 10.90 15.40
C ALA A 54 12.56 10.64 14.31
N LEU A 55 12.78 11.62 13.42
CA LEU A 55 13.80 11.54 12.37
C LEU A 55 15.22 11.46 12.92
N ALA A 56 15.54 12.29 13.92
CA ALA A 56 16.84 12.30 14.57
C ALA A 56 17.14 10.96 15.26
N SER A 57 16.17 10.42 16.02
CA SER A 57 16.29 9.14 16.70
C SER A 57 16.46 7.98 15.70
N ARG A 58 15.69 7.99 14.60
CA ARG A 58 15.85 7.02 13.50
C ARG A 58 17.27 7.05 12.92
N ASN A 59 17.80 8.27 12.64
CA ASN A 59 19.14 8.42 12.06
C ASN A 59 20.25 7.98 13.02
N MET A 60 19.96 7.95 14.33
CA MET A 60 20.84 7.39 15.35
C MET A 60 20.63 5.88 15.60
N ALA A 61 19.75 5.24 14.83
CA ALA A 61 19.32 3.86 15.03
C ALA A 61 18.64 3.58 16.39
N ASP A 62 18.17 4.63 17.07
CA ASP A 62 17.36 4.53 18.28
C ASP A 62 15.88 4.38 17.88
N TYR A 63 15.53 3.18 17.45
CA TYR A 63 14.23 2.92 16.83
C TYR A 63 13.07 2.95 17.82
N ASP A 64 13.32 2.66 19.10
CA ASP A 64 12.28 2.74 20.14
C ASP A 64 11.90 4.21 20.42
N ALA A 65 12.88 5.08 20.60
CA ALA A 65 12.63 6.51 20.73
C ALA A 65 12.02 7.10 19.46
N ALA A 66 12.46 6.67 18.29
CA ALA A 66 11.92 7.09 17.01
C ALA A 66 10.43 6.74 16.88
N GLN A 67 10.04 5.54 17.28
CA GLN A 67 8.64 5.10 17.25
C GLN A 67 7.77 5.90 18.22
N GLN A 68 8.22 6.11 19.46
CA GLN A 68 7.48 6.91 20.44
C GLN A 68 7.27 8.35 19.98
N ALA A 69 8.32 8.98 19.43
CA ALA A 69 8.23 10.33 18.89
C ALA A 69 7.31 10.39 17.65
N ALA A 70 7.37 9.38 16.77
CA ALA A 70 6.47 9.28 15.62
C ALA A 70 5.00 9.12 16.05
N ASP A 71 4.71 8.38 17.12
CA ASP A 71 3.36 8.26 17.68
C ASP A 71 2.83 9.60 18.18
N ARG A 72 3.68 10.40 18.84
CA ARG A 72 3.35 11.77 19.24
C ARG A 72 3.08 12.67 18.05
N ALA A 73 3.93 12.62 17.02
CA ALA A 73 3.73 13.38 15.80
C ALA A 73 2.41 13.02 15.10
N ILE A 74 2.03 11.73 15.07
CA ILE A 74 0.76 11.26 14.50
C ILE A 74 -0.42 11.70 15.35
N ALA A 75 -0.30 11.72 16.68
CA ALA A 75 -1.36 12.20 17.58
C ALA A 75 -1.71 13.67 17.30
N HIS A 76 -0.72 14.52 17.01
CA HIS A 76 -0.94 15.92 16.62
C HIS A 76 -1.38 16.06 15.15
N GLN A 77 -0.86 15.22 14.24
CA GLN A 77 -1.16 15.28 12.82
C GLN A 77 -1.36 13.87 12.25
N PRO A 78 -2.61 13.36 12.21
CA PRO A 78 -2.92 11.99 11.77
C PRO A 78 -2.52 11.66 10.32
N ASN A 79 -2.34 12.66 9.46
CA ASN A 79 -1.90 12.51 8.07
C ASN A 79 -0.40 12.78 7.86
N ASN A 80 0.42 12.66 8.90
CA ASN A 80 1.87 12.86 8.83
C ASN A 80 2.58 11.65 8.20
N SER A 81 2.73 11.65 6.86
CA SER A 81 3.38 10.56 6.12
C SER A 81 4.83 10.29 6.55
N ARG A 82 5.60 11.32 6.97
CA ARG A 82 6.96 11.12 7.49
C ARG A 82 6.98 10.29 8.78
N ALA A 83 6.08 10.56 9.70
CA ALA A 83 5.99 9.80 10.93
C ALA A 83 5.65 8.32 10.67
N PHE A 84 4.79 8.04 9.69
CA PHE A 84 4.51 6.67 9.25
C PHE A 84 5.72 5.99 8.60
N ILE A 85 6.55 6.72 7.83
CA ILE A 85 7.80 6.18 7.29
C ILE A 85 8.76 5.80 8.44
N VAL A 86 8.92 6.68 9.44
CA VAL A 86 9.76 6.39 10.63
C VAL A 86 9.28 5.15 11.37
N LYS A 87 7.96 4.98 11.55
CA LYS A 87 7.41 3.74 12.13
C LYS A 87 7.71 2.52 11.27
N GLY A 88 7.58 2.65 9.95
CA GLY A 88 7.97 1.60 9.01
C GLY A 88 9.43 1.19 9.17
N ASP A 89 10.35 2.17 9.27
CA ASP A 89 11.78 1.93 9.48
C ASP A 89 12.05 1.24 10.83
N SER A 90 11.35 1.63 11.90
CA SER A 90 11.48 1.01 13.23
C SER A 90 11.03 -0.46 13.22
N PHE A 91 9.90 -0.78 12.61
CA PHE A 91 9.45 -2.17 12.48
C PHE A 91 10.32 -2.98 11.54
N TYR A 92 10.87 -2.36 10.48
CA TYR A 92 11.82 -3.02 9.58
C TYR A 92 13.09 -3.45 10.31
N SER A 93 13.64 -2.58 11.18
CA SER A 93 14.83 -2.90 11.99
C SER A 93 14.59 -4.03 12.99
N GLN A 94 13.35 -4.19 13.45
CA GLN A 94 12.93 -5.28 14.33
C GLN A 94 12.59 -6.58 13.58
N ASN A 95 12.88 -6.67 12.27
CA ASN A 95 12.49 -7.77 11.39
C ASN A 95 10.99 -8.05 11.32
N ASN A 96 10.15 -7.07 11.68
CA ASN A 96 8.70 -7.17 11.54
C ASN A 96 8.26 -6.66 10.15
N SER A 97 8.55 -7.46 9.13
CA SER A 97 8.29 -7.15 7.72
C SER A 97 6.83 -6.80 7.43
N ARG A 98 5.89 -7.49 8.11
CA ARG A 98 4.45 -7.27 7.92
C ARG A 98 4.02 -5.88 8.42
N ALA A 99 4.43 -5.50 9.62
CA ALA A 99 4.14 -4.19 10.18
C ALA A 99 4.84 -3.09 9.39
N ALA A 100 6.12 -3.27 9.05
CA ALA A 100 6.90 -2.33 8.22
C ALA A 100 6.19 -2.03 6.90
N ALA A 101 5.81 -3.07 6.15
CA ALA A 101 5.09 -2.92 4.88
C ALA A 101 3.73 -2.21 5.04
N ALA A 102 3.01 -2.45 6.15
CA ALA A 102 1.74 -1.78 6.43
C ALA A 102 1.93 -0.28 6.64
N TYR A 103 2.91 0.12 7.45
CA TYR A 103 3.20 1.54 7.73
C TYR A 103 3.73 2.28 6.50
N TYR A 104 4.63 1.68 5.71
CA TYR A 104 5.08 2.27 4.45
C TYR A 104 3.94 2.46 3.45
N ARG A 105 3.07 1.45 3.27
CA ARG A 105 1.90 1.57 2.39
C ARG A 105 0.95 2.66 2.87
N HIS A 106 0.76 2.80 4.17
CA HIS A 106 -0.06 3.87 4.72
C HIS A 106 0.53 5.25 4.43
N ALA A 107 1.84 5.43 4.61
CA ALA A 107 2.53 6.67 4.26
C ALA A 107 2.38 7.04 2.77
N LEU A 108 2.51 6.05 1.87
CA LEU A 108 2.34 6.22 0.42
C LEU A 108 0.90 6.55 0.04
N ALA A 109 -0.09 5.99 0.74
CA ALA A 109 -1.51 6.30 0.51
C ALA A 109 -1.85 7.74 0.93
N LEU A 110 -1.24 8.24 2.02
CA LEU A 110 -1.41 9.62 2.47
C LEU A 110 -0.74 10.64 1.54
N SER A 111 0.42 10.31 1.01
CA SER A 111 1.22 11.20 0.18
C SER A 111 1.92 10.41 -0.92
N PRO A 112 1.23 10.13 -2.05
CA PRO A 112 1.88 9.53 -3.21
C PRO A 112 3.03 10.43 -3.72
N PRO A 113 4.19 9.87 -4.07
CA PRO A 113 5.32 10.68 -4.54
C PRO A 113 4.98 11.36 -5.88
N HIS A 114 5.17 12.68 -5.96
CA HIS A 114 4.98 13.46 -7.18
C HIS A 114 6.10 14.52 -7.37
N PRO A 115 6.29 15.06 -8.59
CA PRO A 115 7.42 15.95 -8.90
C PRO A 115 7.46 17.23 -8.09
N ASP A 116 6.31 17.85 -7.79
CA ASP A 116 6.19 19.16 -7.13
C ASP A 116 6.32 19.08 -5.61
N MET A 117 6.58 17.90 -5.07
CA MET A 117 6.76 17.67 -3.65
C MET A 117 8.16 18.11 -3.19
N VAL A 118 8.28 18.49 -1.90
CA VAL A 118 9.57 18.77 -1.28
C VAL A 118 10.52 17.58 -1.46
N GLN A 119 11.73 17.86 -1.97
CA GLN A 119 12.67 16.84 -2.43
C GLN A 119 12.99 15.78 -1.35
N GLU A 120 13.20 16.22 -0.11
CA GLU A 120 13.54 15.32 1.00
C GLU A 120 12.43 14.31 1.28
N LEU A 121 11.16 14.76 1.29
CA LEU A 121 10.01 13.89 1.50
C LEU A 121 9.81 12.94 0.31
N ARG A 122 10.02 13.44 -0.90
CA ARG A 122 9.92 12.63 -2.12
C ARG A 122 10.91 11.47 -2.11
N VAL A 123 12.16 11.72 -1.75
CA VAL A 123 13.20 10.68 -1.64
C VAL A 123 12.81 9.62 -0.60
N GLU A 124 12.30 10.04 0.56
CA GLU A 124 11.85 9.10 1.60
C GLU A 124 10.66 8.25 1.15
N LEU A 125 9.69 8.83 0.45
CA LEU A 125 8.54 8.10 -0.08
C LEU A 125 8.94 7.12 -1.19
N LEU A 126 9.85 7.50 -2.09
CA LEU A 126 10.38 6.58 -3.11
C LEU A 126 11.14 5.41 -2.47
N ARG A 127 11.94 5.69 -1.43
CA ARG A 127 12.59 4.63 -0.64
C ARG A 127 11.57 3.72 0.03
N ALA A 128 10.52 4.27 0.62
CA ALA A 128 9.44 3.49 1.23
C ALA A 128 8.72 2.61 0.19
N GLN A 129 8.50 3.13 -1.02
CA GLN A 129 7.91 2.37 -2.13
C GLN A 129 8.79 1.17 -2.52
N THR A 130 10.10 1.39 -2.67
CA THR A 130 11.07 0.31 -2.95
C THR A 130 11.04 -0.74 -1.83
N ARG A 131 11.01 -0.31 -0.55
CA ARG A 131 10.93 -1.23 0.59
C ARG A 131 9.66 -2.07 0.60
N VAL A 132 8.52 -1.47 0.26
CA VAL A 132 7.26 -2.23 0.12
C VAL A 132 7.40 -3.31 -0.94
N GLN A 133 7.99 -2.99 -2.10
CA GLN A 133 8.20 -3.96 -3.17
C GLN A 133 9.15 -5.09 -2.73
N GLU A 134 10.29 -4.77 -2.14
CA GLU A 134 11.25 -5.76 -1.61
C GLU A 134 10.60 -6.71 -0.60
N LEU A 135 9.79 -6.18 0.33
CA LEU A 135 9.09 -6.97 1.34
C LEU A 135 7.99 -7.86 0.72
N GLN A 136 7.30 -7.37 -0.31
CA GLN A 136 6.31 -8.16 -1.05
C GLN A 136 6.98 -9.29 -1.84
N ASP A 137 8.08 -9.00 -2.52
CA ASP A 137 8.82 -10.00 -3.29
C ASP A 137 9.41 -11.09 -2.37
N ALA A 138 9.99 -10.68 -1.24
CA ALA A 138 10.50 -11.62 -0.24
C ALA A 138 9.39 -12.51 0.35
N PHE A 139 8.22 -11.92 0.65
CA PHE A 139 7.06 -12.68 1.11
C PHE A 139 6.55 -13.65 0.02
N GLY A 140 6.45 -13.19 -1.23
CA GLY A 140 6.05 -14.00 -2.36
C GLY A 140 7.00 -15.19 -2.59
N ALA A 141 8.32 -14.95 -2.52
CA ALA A 141 9.33 -15.98 -2.66
C ALA A 141 9.24 -17.02 -1.52
N HIS A 142 9.10 -16.55 -0.27
CA HIS A 142 8.91 -17.44 0.88
C HIS A 142 7.66 -18.31 0.75
N MET A 143 6.52 -17.68 0.43
CA MET A 143 5.25 -18.40 0.24
C MET A 143 5.34 -19.40 -0.92
N THR A 144 6.02 -19.05 -2.01
CA THR A 144 6.21 -19.96 -3.14
C THR A 144 7.02 -21.18 -2.73
N GLY A 145 8.09 -21.01 -1.93
CA GLY A 145 8.89 -22.12 -1.42
C GLY A 145 8.12 -23.05 -0.49
N GLU A 146 7.39 -22.50 0.47
CA GLU A 146 6.57 -23.27 1.40
C GLU A 146 5.45 -24.03 0.68
N VAL A 147 4.78 -23.35 -0.25
CA VAL A 147 3.68 -23.94 -1.00
C VAL A 147 4.15 -24.99 -2.00
N GLN A 148 5.31 -24.77 -2.66
CA GLN A 148 5.86 -25.77 -3.58
C GLN A 148 6.06 -27.11 -2.89
N SER A 149 6.55 -27.09 -1.65
CA SER A 149 6.70 -28.31 -0.84
C SER A 149 5.38 -29.04 -0.55
N LEU A 150 4.25 -28.32 -0.58
CA LEU A 150 2.90 -28.89 -0.44
C LEU A 150 2.34 -29.39 -1.77
N LEU A 151 2.66 -28.71 -2.87
CA LEU A 151 2.20 -29.07 -4.22
C LEU A 151 2.91 -30.30 -4.79
N ASP A 152 4.15 -30.53 -4.37
CA ASP A 152 4.94 -31.71 -4.79
C ASP A 152 4.46 -33.04 -4.16
N LYS A 153 3.47 -32.97 -3.26
CA LYS A 153 2.83 -34.16 -2.72
C LYS A 153 1.81 -34.74 -3.70
N GLU A 154 1.75 -36.07 -3.81
CA GLU A 154 0.91 -36.82 -4.77
C GLU A 154 -0.58 -36.49 -4.70
N ASP A 155 -1.07 -35.89 -3.61
CA ASP A 155 -2.48 -35.54 -3.39
C ASP A 155 -2.88 -34.14 -3.80
N CYS A 156 -2.03 -33.41 -4.55
CA CYS A 156 -2.35 -32.03 -4.96
C CYS A 156 -3.47 -31.98 -5.99
N THR A 157 -4.65 -31.58 -5.56
CA THR A 157 -5.80 -31.45 -6.45
C THR A 157 -5.72 -30.16 -7.29
N PRO A 158 -6.32 -30.10 -8.50
CA PRO A 158 -6.40 -28.86 -9.30
C PRO A 158 -7.05 -27.69 -8.55
N ARG A 159 -7.94 -27.99 -7.60
CA ARG A 159 -8.59 -26.98 -6.75
C ARG A 159 -7.60 -26.38 -5.76
N MET A 160 -6.70 -27.17 -5.19
CA MET A 160 -5.65 -26.72 -4.29
C MET A 160 -4.63 -25.87 -5.05
N GLN A 161 -4.22 -26.29 -6.26
CA GLN A 161 -3.38 -25.49 -7.14
C GLN A 161 -4.02 -24.13 -7.44
N GLY A 162 -5.30 -24.08 -7.77
CA GLY A 162 -6.03 -22.85 -8.02
C GLY A 162 -6.08 -21.91 -6.81
N ALA A 163 -6.22 -22.45 -5.58
CA ALA A 163 -6.18 -21.67 -4.35
C ALA A 163 -4.81 -21.06 -4.10
N VAL A 164 -3.75 -21.81 -4.37
CA VAL A 164 -2.36 -21.34 -4.29
C VAL A 164 -2.08 -20.24 -5.30
N ASP A 165 -2.53 -20.41 -6.54
CA ASP A 165 -2.35 -19.40 -7.59
C ASP A 165 -3.05 -18.08 -7.23
N LEU A 166 -4.21 -18.14 -6.58
CA LEU A 166 -4.90 -16.96 -6.02
C LEU A 166 -4.10 -16.32 -4.88
N LEU A 167 -3.57 -17.13 -3.95
CA LEU A 167 -2.78 -16.65 -2.81
C LEU A 167 -1.50 -15.94 -3.26
N LEU A 168 -0.83 -16.50 -4.28
CA LEU A 168 0.40 -15.94 -4.86
C LEU A 168 0.15 -14.79 -5.86
N GLY A 169 -1.11 -14.42 -6.10
CA GLY A 169 -1.47 -13.38 -7.07
C GLY A 169 -1.25 -13.76 -8.54
N LYS A 170 -0.95 -15.02 -8.84
CA LYS A 170 -0.82 -15.55 -10.20
C LYS A 170 -2.16 -15.65 -10.92
N ARG A 171 -3.24 -15.75 -10.16
CA ARG A 171 -4.62 -15.77 -10.64
C ARG A 171 -5.44 -14.68 -9.96
N LYS A 172 -6.33 -14.05 -10.72
CA LYS A 172 -7.25 -13.04 -10.20
C LYS A 172 -8.58 -13.71 -9.87
N LEU A 173 -9.14 -13.37 -8.69
CA LEU A 173 -10.50 -13.75 -8.36
C LEU A 173 -11.46 -12.75 -8.99
N TYR A 174 -12.36 -13.21 -9.82
CA TYR A 174 -13.42 -12.42 -10.42
C TYR A 174 -14.68 -12.55 -9.59
N TYR A 175 -15.16 -11.43 -9.04
CA TYR A 175 -16.46 -11.38 -8.39
C TYR A 175 -17.50 -10.94 -9.42
N PRO A 176 -18.69 -11.56 -9.47
CA PRO A 176 -19.77 -11.05 -10.29
C PRO A 176 -20.22 -9.70 -9.72
N GLU A 177 -20.21 -8.68 -10.56
CA GLU A 177 -20.69 -7.33 -10.23
C GLU A 177 -21.98 -7.06 -11.05
N PRO A 178 -23.14 -7.61 -10.64
CA PRO A 178 -24.39 -7.38 -11.37
C PRO A 178 -24.81 -5.92 -11.26
N ARG A 179 -25.22 -5.32 -12.39
CA ARG A 179 -25.59 -3.90 -12.44
C ARG A 179 -26.91 -3.58 -11.73
N HIS A 180 -27.79 -4.56 -11.55
CA HIS A 180 -29.13 -4.33 -11.05
C HIS A 180 -29.51 -5.19 -9.84
N ILE A 181 -29.37 -6.51 -9.91
CA ILE A 181 -29.82 -7.42 -8.87
C ILE A 181 -28.78 -8.53 -8.66
N MET A 182 -28.42 -8.74 -7.39
CA MET A 182 -27.64 -9.90 -6.99
C MET A 182 -28.64 -11.02 -6.61
N PHE A 183 -28.68 -12.08 -7.42
CA PHE A 183 -29.57 -13.20 -7.16
C PHE A 183 -28.91 -14.19 -6.18
N PRO A 184 -29.49 -14.45 -5.00
CA PRO A 184 -28.90 -15.37 -4.02
C PRO A 184 -28.79 -16.77 -4.55
N GLY A 185 -27.68 -17.46 -4.27
CA GLY A 185 -27.50 -18.87 -4.62
C GLY A 185 -27.04 -19.16 -6.04
N LEU A 186 -26.77 -18.13 -6.86
CA LEU A 186 -26.11 -18.35 -8.15
C LEU A 186 -24.65 -18.76 -7.92
N PRO A 187 -24.19 -19.87 -8.56
CA PRO A 187 -22.80 -20.27 -8.44
C PRO A 187 -21.88 -19.25 -9.10
N LEU A 188 -20.77 -18.93 -8.42
CA LEU A 188 -19.73 -18.01 -8.88
C LEU A 188 -18.74 -18.78 -9.75
N TYR A 189 -19.08 -19.04 -11.01
CA TYR A 189 -18.17 -19.63 -11.98
C TYR A 189 -17.70 -18.55 -12.96
N ASP A 190 -16.40 -18.39 -13.11
CA ASP A 190 -15.81 -17.54 -14.16
C ASP A 190 -16.16 -18.13 -15.54
N PHE A 191 -16.07 -19.46 -15.64
CA PHE A 191 -16.47 -20.25 -16.81
C PHE A 191 -17.15 -21.52 -16.34
N TYR A 192 -18.29 -21.82 -16.93
CA TYR A 192 -18.99 -23.06 -16.64
C TYR A 192 -18.22 -24.27 -17.22
N PRO A 193 -18.15 -25.39 -16.50
CA PRO A 193 -17.52 -26.59 -17.02
C PRO A 193 -18.18 -27.05 -18.33
N ARG A 194 -17.35 -27.36 -19.34
CA ARG A 194 -17.81 -27.80 -20.67
C ARG A 194 -18.80 -28.98 -20.59
N ALA A 195 -18.63 -29.85 -19.60
CA ALA A 195 -19.51 -31.02 -19.40
C ALA A 195 -20.98 -30.66 -19.15
N LEU A 196 -21.29 -29.44 -18.74
CA LEU A 196 -22.66 -28.95 -18.56
C LEU A 196 -23.38 -28.65 -19.89
N PHE A 197 -22.64 -28.59 -20.99
CA PHE A 197 -23.12 -28.21 -22.31
C PHE A 197 -22.80 -29.31 -23.34
N PRO A 198 -23.46 -30.49 -23.29
CA PRO A 198 -23.15 -31.61 -24.18
C PRO A 198 -23.39 -31.27 -25.67
N TRP A 199 -24.27 -30.31 -25.95
CA TRP A 199 -24.57 -29.81 -27.29
C TRP A 199 -23.45 -28.88 -27.89
N LEU A 200 -22.48 -28.49 -27.07
CA LEU A 200 -21.42 -27.57 -27.50
C LEU A 200 -20.51 -28.17 -28.57
N ALA A 201 -20.32 -29.49 -28.56
CA ALA A 201 -19.55 -30.21 -29.55
C ALA A 201 -20.17 -30.09 -30.95
N ASP A 202 -21.51 -30.17 -31.04
CA ASP A 202 -22.25 -30.05 -32.31
C ASP A 202 -22.17 -28.58 -32.85
N LEU A 203 -22.20 -27.60 -31.95
CA LEU A 203 -22.06 -26.21 -32.32
C LEU A 203 -20.66 -25.90 -32.83
N GLU A 204 -19.63 -26.42 -32.15
CA GLU A 204 -18.22 -26.24 -32.55
C GLU A 204 -17.86 -26.95 -33.84
N ALA A 205 -18.64 -27.97 -34.25
CA ALA A 205 -18.44 -28.62 -35.55
C ALA A 205 -18.93 -27.78 -36.75
N ARG A 206 -19.68 -26.68 -36.52
CA ARG A 206 -20.29 -25.83 -37.56
C ARG A 206 -19.71 -24.43 -37.69
N PRO A 207 -18.40 -24.13 -37.50
CA PRO A 207 -17.84 -22.80 -37.58
C PRO A 207 -18.09 -22.09 -38.92
N PRO A 208 -18.03 -22.78 -40.09
CA PRO A 208 -18.26 -22.12 -41.38
C PRO A 208 -19.70 -21.61 -41.55
N GLU A 209 -20.70 -22.33 -41.07
CA GLU A 209 -22.11 -21.93 -41.14
C GLU A 209 -22.39 -20.73 -40.22
N ILE A 210 -21.79 -20.72 -39.00
CA ILE A 210 -21.93 -19.66 -38.01
C ILE A 210 -21.25 -18.37 -38.48
N GLN A 211 -20.10 -18.48 -39.17
CA GLN A 211 -19.40 -17.34 -39.71
C GLN A 211 -20.07 -16.75 -40.97
N ALA A 212 -20.72 -17.56 -41.76
CA ALA A 212 -21.40 -17.12 -42.99
C ALA A 212 -22.61 -16.26 -42.69
N ALA A 213 -23.36 -16.54 -41.61
CA ALA A 213 -24.58 -15.80 -41.26
C ALA A 213 -24.31 -14.31 -40.93
N PRO A 214 -23.37 -13.93 -40.05
CA PRO A 214 -23.01 -12.53 -39.82
C PRO A 214 -22.39 -11.86 -41.05
N ALA A 215 -21.58 -12.56 -41.84
CA ALA A 215 -21.00 -12.04 -43.05
C ALA A 215 -22.07 -11.68 -44.09
N ALA A 216 -23.09 -12.52 -44.25
CA ALA A 216 -24.25 -12.25 -45.11
C ALA A 216 -25.07 -11.03 -44.62
N LEU A 217 -25.26 -10.88 -43.31
CA LEU A 217 -25.95 -9.75 -42.70
C LEU A 217 -25.17 -8.43 -42.88
N LEU A 218 -23.86 -8.45 -42.69
CA LEU A 218 -22.98 -7.29 -42.89
C LEU A 218 -22.91 -6.87 -44.37
N SER A 219 -22.89 -7.84 -45.31
CA SER A 219 -22.86 -7.58 -46.75
C SER A 219 -24.20 -7.03 -47.25
N ALA A 220 -25.32 -7.37 -46.61
CA ALA A 220 -26.66 -6.89 -46.96
C ALA A 220 -26.90 -5.41 -46.59
N ARG A 221 -25.95 -4.69 -46.00
CA ARG A 221 -26.03 -3.28 -45.56
C ARG A 221 -27.33 -2.91 -44.82
N ARG A 222 -27.97 -3.82 -44.12
CA ARG A 222 -29.08 -3.49 -43.23
C ARG A 222 -28.52 -2.87 -41.96
N PRO A 223 -28.88 -1.62 -41.60
CA PRO A 223 -28.55 -1.09 -40.30
C PRO A 223 -29.17 -2.00 -39.23
N LEU A 224 -28.33 -2.42 -38.29
CA LEU A 224 -28.83 -3.12 -37.07
C LEU A 224 -29.74 -2.10 -36.34
N ASP A 225 -31.03 -2.36 -36.29
CA ASP A 225 -31.98 -1.55 -35.51
C ASP A 225 -31.75 -1.88 -34.03
N PRO A 226 -31.25 -0.91 -33.22
CA PRO A 226 -31.00 -1.17 -31.80
C PRO A 226 -32.27 -1.36 -30.96
N SER A 227 -33.44 -1.23 -31.56
CA SER A 227 -34.75 -1.37 -30.89
C SER A 227 -35.41 -2.74 -31.07
N THR A 228 -34.77 -3.69 -31.76
CA THR A 228 -35.28 -5.08 -31.86
C THR A 228 -34.79 -5.90 -30.68
N PRO A 229 -35.69 -6.51 -29.84
CA PRO A 229 -35.33 -7.27 -28.67
C PRO A 229 -34.57 -8.58 -28.99
#